data_371b726e256194bf7ef743a3a6d45150
#
_entry.id   371b726e256194bf7ef743a3a6d45150
#
_cell.length_a   1.000
_cell.length_b   1.000
_cell.length_c   1.000
_cell.angle_alpha   90.00
_cell.angle_beta   90.00
_cell.angle_gamma   90.00
#
_symmetry.space_group_name_H-M   'P 1'
#
loop_
_entity.id
_entity.type
_entity.pdbx_description
1 polymer ?
#
loop_
_entity_poly.entity_id
_entity_poly.type
_entity_poly.pdbx_seq_one_letter_code
_entity_poly.pdbx_strand_id
1 'polypeptide(L)'
;MGDDHYFSASPASPENLRRIRVTLGGSDVEVTTAGGVFSPDHIDSGTAVLLANTPPPPPGGHLLDLGSGWGPIALSLAIDSPHATVWAVDVNERALDLVRRNAEALNLTNVNAVRPDDVPEDVTFRTIRSNPPIRVGKHELHGLLERWIPRLDERSDAWLVVQRNLGSDSLQRWLAASFTPGYSVHRAATGRGFRVLKVRRHGSPHTDEISLPLRTA
;
A
#
# COMPACT_ATOMS: atom_id res chain seq x y z
N MET A 1 -11.85 28.62 -9.88
CA MET A 1 -10.94 27.54 -10.25
C MET A 1 -11.21 26.43 -9.27
N GLY A 2 -11.91 25.37 -9.70
CA GLY A 2 -12.23 24.24 -8.84
C GLY A 2 -10.92 23.49 -8.51
N ASP A 3 -10.68 23.28 -7.23
CA ASP A 3 -9.60 22.41 -6.76
C ASP A 3 -9.90 20.98 -7.28
N ASP A 4 -9.13 20.56 -8.27
CA ASP A 4 -9.18 19.21 -8.83
C ASP A 4 -8.52 18.28 -7.80
N HIS A 5 -9.33 17.78 -6.86
CA HIS A 5 -8.83 16.87 -5.83
C HIS A 5 -8.44 15.55 -6.48
N TYR A 6 -7.17 15.14 -6.43
CA TYR A 6 -6.64 13.87 -6.93
C TYR A 6 -7.31 12.62 -6.28
N PHE A 7 -8.21 12.82 -5.32
CA PHE A 7 -9.12 11.81 -4.76
C PHE A 7 -10.49 11.75 -5.48
N SER A 8 -10.69 12.52 -6.57
CA SER A 8 -11.91 12.40 -7.38
C SER A 8 -11.83 11.15 -8.24
N ALA A 9 -12.93 10.41 -8.33
CA ALA A 9 -13.04 9.23 -9.20
C ALA A 9 -12.76 9.56 -10.68
N SER A 10 -13.06 10.79 -11.12
CA SER A 10 -12.80 11.30 -12.45
C SER A 10 -12.30 12.74 -12.36
N PRO A 11 -10.98 13.01 -12.49
CA PRO A 11 -10.46 14.37 -12.52
C PRO A 11 -10.99 15.13 -13.73
N ALA A 12 -11.44 16.38 -13.53
CA ALA A 12 -11.96 17.24 -14.60
C ALA A 12 -10.85 17.87 -15.47
N SER A 13 -9.58 17.87 -14.98
CA SER A 13 -8.44 18.42 -15.71
C SER A 13 -8.08 17.60 -16.95
N PRO A 14 -7.55 18.22 -18.03
CA PRO A 14 -7.04 17.48 -19.19
C PRO A 14 -5.98 16.45 -18.81
N GLU A 15 -6.03 15.27 -19.44
CA GLU A 15 -5.03 14.23 -19.30
C GLU A 15 -3.74 14.63 -20.04
N ASN A 16 -2.92 15.48 -19.47
CA ASN A 16 -1.62 15.84 -20.03
C ASN A 16 -0.61 14.74 -19.68
N LEU A 17 -0.48 13.74 -20.53
CA LEU A 17 0.47 12.64 -20.36
C LEU A 17 1.91 13.17 -20.40
N ARG A 18 2.74 12.68 -19.50
CA ARG A 18 4.18 12.99 -19.38
C ARG A 18 4.95 11.70 -19.18
N ARG A 19 6.16 11.66 -19.72
CA ARG A 19 7.11 10.58 -19.41
C ARG A 19 8.14 11.08 -18.42
N ILE A 20 8.37 10.31 -17.39
CA ILE A 20 9.40 10.58 -16.39
C ILE A 20 10.29 9.37 -16.20
N ARG A 21 11.56 9.60 -15.86
CA ARG A 21 12.48 8.52 -15.48
C ARG A 21 12.55 8.42 -13.97
N VAL A 22 12.41 7.21 -13.46
CA VAL A 22 12.42 6.91 -12.02
C VAL A 22 13.14 5.59 -11.77
N THR A 23 13.64 5.41 -10.55
CA THR A 23 14.21 4.13 -10.13
C THR A 23 13.16 3.34 -9.36
N LEU A 24 12.75 2.17 -9.87
CA LEU A 24 11.81 1.24 -9.23
C LEU A 24 12.43 -0.16 -9.17
N GLY A 25 12.33 -0.85 -8.03
CA GLY A 25 12.93 -2.17 -7.84
C GLY A 25 14.43 -2.21 -8.18
N GLY A 26 15.15 -1.12 -7.89
CA GLY A 26 16.58 -1.00 -8.20
C GLY A 26 16.93 -0.76 -9.67
N SER A 27 15.94 -0.62 -10.56
CA SER A 27 16.13 -0.40 -12.00
C SER A 27 15.62 0.98 -12.42
N ASP A 28 16.35 1.65 -13.33
CA ASP A 28 15.90 2.89 -13.94
C ASP A 28 14.89 2.58 -15.05
N VAL A 29 13.70 3.10 -14.92
CA VAL A 29 12.59 2.86 -15.84
C VAL A 29 11.95 4.16 -16.30
N GLU A 30 11.37 4.16 -17.48
CA GLU A 30 10.53 5.25 -17.96
C GLU A 30 9.06 4.90 -17.72
N VAL A 31 8.32 5.80 -17.09
CA VAL A 31 6.89 5.65 -16.80
C VAL A 31 6.10 6.84 -17.30
N THR A 32 4.83 6.63 -17.55
CA THR A 32 3.87 7.66 -17.93
C THR A 32 3.11 8.15 -16.71
N THR A 33 2.97 9.46 -16.59
CA THR A 33 2.16 10.13 -15.57
C THR A 33 1.25 11.17 -16.21
N ALA A 34 0.35 11.77 -15.43
CA ALA A 34 -0.58 12.79 -15.91
C ALA A 34 -0.92 13.80 -14.83
N GLY A 35 -1.48 14.95 -15.24
CA GLY A 35 -2.16 15.84 -14.29
C GLY A 35 -3.35 15.17 -13.61
N GLY A 36 -3.75 15.63 -12.42
CA GLY A 36 -4.88 15.07 -11.66
C GLY A 36 -4.60 13.77 -10.93
N VAL A 37 -3.33 13.35 -10.84
CA VAL A 37 -2.86 12.26 -9.97
C VAL A 37 -1.85 12.78 -8.97
N PHE A 38 -1.63 12.02 -7.90
CA PHE A 38 -0.68 12.40 -6.86
C PHE A 38 0.77 12.37 -7.38
N SER A 39 1.54 13.45 -7.14
CA SER A 39 2.97 13.58 -7.49
C SER A 39 3.31 13.17 -8.93
N PRO A 40 2.79 13.88 -9.95
CA PRO A 40 2.92 13.46 -11.34
C PRO A 40 4.33 13.64 -11.94
N ASP A 41 5.20 14.40 -11.30
CA ASP A 41 6.51 14.79 -11.86
C ASP A 41 7.68 13.97 -11.29
N HIS A 42 7.47 13.25 -10.18
CA HIS A 42 8.51 12.46 -9.50
C HIS A 42 7.88 11.49 -8.49
N ILE A 43 8.67 10.55 -7.97
CA ILE A 43 8.26 9.75 -6.81
C ILE A 43 8.19 10.67 -5.59
N ASP A 44 7.01 10.73 -4.94
CA ASP A 44 6.83 11.52 -3.73
C ASP A 44 7.84 11.15 -2.64
N SER A 45 8.27 12.16 -1.88
CA SER A 45 9.28 11.95 -0.82
C SER A 45 8.87 10.93 0.23
N GLY A 46 7.57 10.86 0.57
CA GLY A 46 7.04 9.84 1.49
C GLY A 46 7.13 8.44 0.88
N THR A 47 6.71 8.30 -0.38
CA THR A 47 6.83 7.05 -1.13
C THR A 47 8.28 6.60 -1.25
N ALA A 48 9.21 7.51 -1.55
CA ALA A 48 10.64 7.21 -1.59
C ALA A 48 11.17 6.73 -0.22
N VAL A 49 10.74 7.37 0.88
CA VAL A 49 11.09 6.91 2.25
C VAL A 49 10.50 5.54 2.53
N LEU A 50 9.27 5.27 2.13
CA LEU A 50 8.63 3.95 2.30
C LEU A 50 9.43 2.86 1.58
N LEU A 51 9.68 3.03 0.28
CA LEU A 51 10.38 2.06 -0.54
C LEU A 51 11.80 1.76 -0.02
N ALA A 52 12.52 2.80 0.43
CA ALA A 52 13.87 2.65 0.97
C ALA A 52 13.94 1.99 2.37
N ASN A 53 12.84 1.94 3.11
CA ASN A 53 12.81 1.47 4.51
C ASN A 53 11.84 0.30 4.76
N THR A 54 11.38 -0.35 3.70
CA THR A 54 10.61 -1.60 3.79
C THR A 54 11.48 -2.77 3.34
N PRO A 55 11.35 -3.95 3.94
CA PRO A 55 12.08 -5.14 3.50
C PRO A 55 11.67 -5.52 2.07
N PRO A 56 12.43 -6.38 1.40
CA PRO A 56 11.97 -7.00 0.16
C PRO A 56 10.55 -7.59 0.32
N PRO A 57 9.67 -7.45 -0.67
CA PRO A 57 8.33 -7.99 -0.57
C PRO A 57 8.33 -9.53 -0.57
N PRO A 58 7.27 -10.17 -0.04
CA PRO A 58 7.09 -11.60 -0.15
C PRO A 58 7.15 -12.07 -1.62
N PRO A 59 7.82 -13.20 -1.94
CA PRO A 59 8.04 -13.63 -3.32
C PRO A 59 6.77 -14.11 -4.03
N GLY A 60 5.67 -14.31 -3.31
CA GLY A 60 4.40 -14.79 -3.87
C GLY A 60 3.21 -14.42 -2.99
N GLY A 61 2.01 -14.84 -3.41
CA GLY A 61 0.73 -14.46 -2.80
C GLY A 61 0.25 -13.10 -3.29
N HIS A 62 -0.69 -12.49 -2.56
CA HIS A 62 -1.24 -11.19 -2.92
C HIS A 62 -0.54 -10.07 -2.15
N LEU A 63 -0.14 -9.03 -2.86
CA LEU A 63 0.49 -7.82 -2.33
C LEU A 63 -0.41 -6.63 -2.66
N LEU A 64 -0.55 -5.67 -1.74
CA LEU A 64 -1.43 -4.51 -1.93
C LEU A 64 -0.63 -3.19 -1.90
N ASP A 65 -0.84 -2.38 -2.92
CA ASP A 65 -0.55 -0.94 -2.93
C ASP A 65 -1.88 -0.19 -2.75
N LEU A 66 -2.09 0.41 -1.58
CA LEU A 66 -3.33 1.09 -1.22
C LEU A 66 -3.20 2.60 -1.42
N GLY A 67 -3.98 3.15 -2.35
CA GLY A 67 -3.84 4.51 -2.85
C GLY A 67 -2.68 4.61 -3.84
N SER A 68 -2.77 3.85 -4.92
CA SER A 68 -1.62 3.56 -5.79
C SER A 68 -1.10 4.78 -6.58
N GLY A 69 -1.94 5.79 -6.82
CA GLY A 69 -1.60 6.87 -7.73
C GLY A 69 -1.19 6.31 -9.10
N TRP A 70 -0.13 6.83 -9.72
CA TRP A 70 0.39 6.32 -10.98
C TRP A 70 1.21 5.01 -10.86
N GLY A 71 1.29 4.42 -9.66
CA GLY A 71 1.78 3.08 -9.40
C GLY A 71 3.20 2.91 -8.88
N PRO A 72 3.89 3.89 -8.28
CA PRO A 72 5.30 3.74 -7.89
C PRO A 72 5.53 2.57 -6.92
N ILE A 73 4.62 2.33 -5.98
CA ILE A 73 4.72 1.22 -5.03
C ILE A 73 4.34 -0.09 -5.72
N ALA A 74 3.20 -0.13 -6.44
CA ALA A 74 2.73 -1.33 -7.13
C ALA A 74 3.73 -1.86 -8.14
N LEU A 75 4.30 -0.99 -8.98
CA LEU A 75 5.30 -1.37 -9.97
C LEU A 75 6.59 -1.88 -9.30
N SER A 76 7.05 -1.23 -8.21
CA SER A 76 8.19 -1.74 -7.43
C SER A 76 7.92 -3.12 -6.87
N LEU A 77 6.73 -3.35 -6.28
CA LEU A 77 6.33 -4.66 -5.77
C LEU A 77 6.32 -5.72 -6.87
N ALA A 78 5.82 -5.37 -8.06
CA ALA A 78 5.73 -6.29 -9.18
C ALA A 78 7.10 -6.67 -9.76
N ILE A 79 8.03 -5.72 -9.84
CA ILE A 79 9.42 -5.96 -10.26
C ILE A 79 10.13 -6.87 -9.25
N ASP A 80 10.01 -6.57 -7.96
CA ASP A 80 10.71 -7.30 -6.89
C ASP A 80 10.11 -8.68 -6.61
N SER A 81 8.85 -8.92 -6.99
CA SER A 81 8.10 -10.16 -6.73
C SER A 81 7.32 -10.64 -7.97
N PRO A 82 7.99 -11.12 -9.01
CA PRO A 82 7.36 -11.46 -10.30
C PRO A 82 6.36 -12.62 -10.22
N HIS A 83 6.40 -13.42 -9.14
CA HIS A 83 5.46 -14.53 -8.91
C HIS A 83 4.31 -14.17 -7.98
N ALA A 84 4.28 -12.96 -7.45
CA ALA A 84 3.17 -12.46 -6.63
C ALA A 84 2.10 -11.81 -7.51
N THR A 85 0.87 -11.75 -7.03
CA THR A 85 -0.20 -10.93 -7.61
C THR A 85 -0.22 -9.60 -6.89
N VAL A 86 0.06 -8.51 -7.59
CA VAL A 86 0.06 -7.15 -7.04
C VAL A 86 -1.28 -6.48 -7.33
N TRP A 87 -1.93 -6.01 -6.30
CA TRP A 87 -3.15 -5.21 -6.37
C TRP A 87 -2.80 -3.74 -6.18
N ALA A 88 -2.97 -2.94 -7.22
CA ALA A 88 -2.88 -1.48 -7.18
C ALA A 88 -4.29 -0.93 -7.04
N VAL A 89 -4.62 -0.41 -5.86
CA VAL A 89 -5.98 0.04 -5.52
C VAL A 89 -6.02 1.54 -5.40
N ASP A 90 -6.89 2.18 -6.18
CA ASP A 90 -7.15 3.62 -6.11
C ASP A 90 -8.62 3.93 -6.43
N VAL A 91 -9.12 5.06 -5.97
CA VAL A 91 -10.47 5.56 -6.32
C VAL A 91 -10.45 6.35 -7.63
N ASN A 92 -9.30 6.85 -8.05
CA ASN A 92 -9.09 7.67 -9.22
C ASN A 92 -8.83 6.79 -10.46
N GLU A 93 -9.77 6.76 -11.40
CA GLU A 93 -9.66 5.97 -12.65
C GLU A 93 -8.44 6.35 -13.48
N ARG A 94 -8.07 7.64 -13.54
CA ARG A 94 -6.86 8.08 -14.24
C ARG A 94 -5.60 7.47 -13.62
N ALA A 95 -5.53 7.39 -12.31
CA ALA A 95 -4.44 6.73 -11.60
C ALA A 95 -4.35 5.24 -12.00
N LEU A 96 -5.49 4.54 -12.00
CA LEU A 96 -5.55 3.13 -12.40
C LEU A 96 -5.14 2.91 -13.86
N ASP A 97 -5.57 3.79 -14.78
CA ASP A 97 -5.16 3.72 -16.18
C ASP A 97 -3.66 3.93 -16.36
N LEU A 98 -3.07 4.85 -15.60
CA LEU A 98 -1.62 5.04 -15.61
C LEU A 98 -0.87 3.80 -15.08
N VAL A 99 -1.37 3.16 -14.02
CA VAL A 99 -0.79 1.90 -13.53
C VAL A 99 -0.82 0.83 -14.61
N ARG A 100 -1.97 0.64 -15.30
CA ARG A 100 -2.11 -0.36 -16.39
C ARG A 100 -1.13 -0.07 -17.54
N ARG A 101 -1.06 1.16 -18.01
CA ARG A 101 -0.13 1.60 -19.07
C ARG A 101 1.33 1.37 -18.68
N ASN A 102 1.70 1.71 -17.44
CA ASN A 102 3.05 1.54 -16.94
C ASN A 102 3.41 0.06 -16.75
N ALA A 103 2.49 -0.75 -16.22
CA ALA A 103 2.69 -2.20 -16.10
C ALA A 103 2.89 -2.86 -17.47
N GLU A 104 2.07 -2.50 -18.48
CA GLU A 104 2.21 -2.98 -19.86
C GLU A 104 3.57 -2.58 -20.45
N ALA A 105 3.95 -1.30 -20.35
CA ALA A 105 5.21 -0.77 -20.87
C ALA A 105 6.44 -1.44 -20.24
N LEU A 106 6.33 -1.91 -18.99
CA LEU A 106 7.38 -2.61 -18.26
C LEU A 106 7.27 -4.14 -18.33
N ASN A 107 6.32 -4.68 -19.11
CA ASN A 107 6.02 -6.11 -19.24
C ASN A 107 5.70 -6.78 -17.88
N LEU A 108 5.06 -6.07 -16.96
CA LEU A 108 4.62 -6.58 -15.67
C LEU A 108 3.21 -7.15 -15.79
N THR A 109 3.11 -8.47 -15.95
CA THR A 109 1.82 -9.17 -16.14
C THR A 109 1.12 -9.53 -14.84
N ASN A 110 1.74 -9.23 -13.71
CA ASN A 110 1.29 -9.58 -12.36
C ASN A 110 0.64 -8.42 -11.59
N VAL A 111 0.28 -7.30 -12.27
CA VAL A 111 -0.35 -6.12 -11.67
C VAL A 111 -1.83 -6.05 -12.03
N ASN A 112 -2.69 -5.97 -11.02
CA ASN A 112 -4.12 -5.72 -11.14
C ASN A 112 -4.43 -4.31 -10.62
N ALA A 113 -4.70 -3.36 -11.52
CA ALA A 113 -5.10 -2.00 -11.18
C ALA A 113 -6.63 -1.91 -11.15
N VAL A 114 -7.21 -1.78 -9.97
CA VAL A 114 -8.65 -1.91 -9.73
C VAL A 114 -9.17 -0.92 -8.69
N ARG A 115 -10.47 -0.67 -8.73
CA ARG A 115 -11.15 0.10 -7.69
C ARG A 115 -11.23 -0.70 -6.38
N PRO A 116 -11.41 -0.02 -5.22
CA PRO A 116 -11.53 -0.70 -3.93
C PRO A 116 -12.60 -1.80 -3.87
N ASP A 117 -13.73 -1.62 -4.59
CA ASP A 117 -14.84 -2.55 -4.56
C ASP A 117 -14.70 -3.73 -5.54
N ASP A 118 -13.72 -3.65 -6.44
CA ASP A 118 -13.42 -4.71 -7.41
C ASP A 118 -12.41 -5.75 -6.88
N VAL A 119 -11.86 -5.54 -5.68
CA VAL A 119 -11.00 -6.53 -5.03
C VAL A 119 -11.86 -7.56 -4.31
N PRO A 120 -11.83 -8.86 -4.71
CA PRO A 120 -12.66 -9.89 -4.08
C PRO A 120 -12.49 -9.91 -2.56
N GLU A 121 -13.58 -10.11 -1.82
CA GLU A 121 -13.58 -9.99 -0.35
C GLU A 121 -12.73 -11.06 0.35
N ASP A 122 -12.57 -12.22 -0.27
CA ASP A 122 -11.78 -13.35 0.23
C ASP A 122 -10.28 -13.21 -0.01
N VAL A 123 -9.84 -12.21 -0.79
CA VAL A 123 -8.41 -11.96 -1.01
C VAL A 123 -7.78 -11.37 0.26
N THR A 124 -6.74 -12.02 0.76
CA THR A 124 -5.90 -11.56 1.86
C THR A 124 -4.47 -11.26 1.37
N PHE A 125 -3.72 -10.44 2.11
CA PHE A 125 -2.47 -9.87 1.62
C PHE A 125 -1.26 -10.25 2.47
N ARG A 126 -0.20 -10.72 1.81
CA ARG A 126 1.12 -10.98 2.41
C ARG A 126 1.87 -9.69 2.78
N THR A 127 1.53 -8.60 2.15
CA THR A 127 1.94 -7.25 2.56
C THR A 127 0.97 -6.20 2.03
N ILE A 128 0.78 -5.14 2.79
CA ILE A 128 0.11 -3.92 2.38
C ILE A 128 1.12 -2.79 2.46
N ARG A 129 1.27 -2.00 1.39
CA ARG A 129 2.06 -0.78 1.40
C ARG A 129 1.18 0.40 1.02
N SER A 130 1.37 1.53 1.68
CA SER A 130 0.57 2.72 1.39
C SER A 130 1.31 4.01 1.74
N ASN A 131 1.14 4.99 0.88
CA ASN A 131 1.28 6.40 1.20
C ASN A 131 -0.14 6.99 1.28
N PRO A 132 -0.83 6.80 2.42
CA PRO A 132 -2.26 7.03 2.48
C PRO A 132 -2.62 8.51 2.40
N PRO A 133 -3.84 8.84 1.93
CA PRO A 133 -4.30 10.22 1.76
C PRO A 133 -4.63 10.89 3.11
N ILE A 134 -3.62 11.35 3.84
CA ILE A 134 -3.80 11.98 5.17
C ILE A 134 -4.70 13.22 5.13
N ARG A 135 -4.74 13.94 4.00
CA ARG A 135 -5.47 15.21 3.86
C ARG A 135 -6.98 15.05 3.66
N VAL A 136 -7.49 13.86 3.40
CA VAL A 136 -8.94 13.60 3.32
C VAL A 136 -9.66 13.72 4.66
N GLY A 137 -8.91 13.77 5.76
CA GLY A 137 -9.44 13.81 7.11
C GLY A 137 -9.29 12.49 7.85
N LYS A 138 -9.36 12.58 9.19
CA LYS A 138 -9.13 11.42 10.05
C LYS A 138 -10.18 10.31 9.86
N HIS A 139 -11.45 10.69 9.68
CA HIS A 139 -12.55 9.74 9.55
C HIS A 139 -12.35 8.87 8.31
N GLU A 140 -12.12 9.48 7.16
CA GLU A 140 -11.91 8.78 5.89
C GLU A 140 -10.65 7.89 5.93
N LEU A 141 -9.55 8.43 6.50
CA LEU A 141 -8.32 7.67 6.66
C LEU A 141 -8.53 6.45 7.58
N HIS A 142 -9.23 6.60 8.69
CA HIS A 142 -9.52 5.52 9.62
C HIS A 142 -10.40 4.45 8.96
N GLY A 143 -11.49 4.84 8.29
CA GLY A 143 -12.36 3.91 7.56
C GLY A 143 -11.61 3.14 6.46
N LEU A 144 -10.69 3.82 5.74
CA LEU A 144 -9.80 3.16 4.78
C LEU A 144 -8.97 2.06 5.46
N LEU A 145 -8.30 2.37 6.57
CA LEU A 145 -7.42 1.43 7.26
C LEU A 145 -8.21 0.31 7.97
N GLU A 146 -9.39 0.59 8.52
CA GLU A 146 -10.32 -0.40 9.09
C GLU A 146 -10.78 -1.42 8.05
N ARG A 147 -10.98 -1.00 6.81
CA ARG A 147 -11.35 -1.89 5.70
C ARG A 147 -10.18 -2.82 5.30
N TRP A 148 -8.94 -2.30 5.22
CA TRP A 148 -7.85 -3.02 4.57
C TRP A 148 -6.87 -3.72 5.52
N ILE A 149 -6.59 -3.19 6.71
CA ILE A 149 -5.67 -3.81 7.67
C ILE A 149 -6.12 -5.22 8.09
N PRO A 150 -7.43 -5.50 8.34
CA PRO A 150 -7.89 -6.84 8.68
C PRO A 150 -7.67 -7.88 7.58
N ARG A 151 -7.44 -7.45 6.34
CA ARG A 151 -7.16 -8.32 5.19
C ARG A 151 -5.67 -8.72 5.06
N LEU A 152 -4.82 -8.35 6.01
CA LEU A 152 -3.48 -8.93 6.10
C LEU A 152 -3.58 -10.44 6.40
N ASP A 153 -2.71 -11.24 5.78
CA ASP A 153 -2.48 -12.62 6.20
C ASP A 153 -1.91 -12.66 7.62
N GLU A 154 -2.06 -13.79 8.29
CA GLU A 154 -1.36 -14.01 9.56
C GLU A 154 0.14 -13.86 9.39
N ARG A 155 0.80 -13.30 10.39
CA ARG A 155 2.26 -13.04 10.42
C ARG A 155 2.75 -12.11 9.30
N SER A 156 1.84 -11.33 8.71
CA SER A 156 2.12 -10.38 7.63
C SER A 156 2.11 -8.93 8.13
N ASP A 157 2.64 -8.03 7.30
CA ASP A 157 2.91 -6.65 7.70
C ASP A 157 2.25 -5.64 6.74
N ALA A 158 1.62 -4.60 7.31
CA ALA A 158 1.32 -3.38 6.57
C ALA A 158 2.36 -2.29 6.88
N TRP A 159 2.73 -1.53 5.86
CA TRP A 159 3.71 -0.46 5.91
C TRP A 159 3.07 0.83 5.42
N LEU A 160 2.96 1.81 6.31
CA LEU A 160 2.30 3.09 6.04
C LEU A 160 3.31 4.22 6.20
N VAL A 161 3.46 5.07 5.19
CA VAL A 161 4.28 6.27 5.32
C VAL A 161 3.40 7.48 5.63
N VAL A 162 3.78 8.25 6.64
CA VAL A 162 3.00 9.38 7.14
C VAL A 162 3.92 10.56 7.42
N GLN A 163 3.56 11.74 6.93
CA GLN A 163 4.28 12.96 7.24
C GLN A 163 4.15 13.29 8.74
N ARG A 164 5.29 13.57 9.41
CA ARG A 164 5.33 13.81 10.86
C ARG A 164 4.32 14.86 11.33
N ASN A 165 4.27 16.00 10.63
CA ASN A 165 3.44 17.13 11.01
C ASN A 165 1.95 16.94 10.69
N LEU A 166 1.58 15.87 9.95
CA LEU A 166 0.21 15.52 9.60
C LEU A 166 -0.39 14.42 10.49
N GLY A 167 0.13 14.26 11.72
CA GLY A 167 -0.51 13.41 12.73
C GLY A 167 0.02 11.98 12.82
N SER A 168 1.27 11.72 12.41
CA SER A 168 1.85 10.38 12.46
C SER A 168 1.80 9.71 13.85
N ASP A 169 2.00 10.48 14.94
CA ASP A 169 1.92 9.95 16.32
C ASP A 169 0.47 9.65 16.71
N SER A 170 -0.48 10.46 16.26
CA SER A 170 -1.91 10.25 16.48
C SER A 170 -2.39 8.99 15.75
N LEU A 171 -1.97 8.82 14.48
CA LEU A 171 -2.30 7.64 13.71
C LEU A 171 -1.71 6.37 14.31
N GLN A 172 -0.44 6.41 14.74
CA GLN A 172 0.20 5.26 15.39
C GLN A 172 -0.57 4.81 16.65
N ARG A 173 -0.97 5.77 17.51
CA ARG A 173 -1.76 5.47 18.71
C ARG A 173 -3.13 4.90 18.37
N TRP A 174 -3.80 5.48 17.38
CA TRP A 174 -5.10 5.01 16.94
C TRP A 174 -5.02 3.57 16.37
N LEU A 175 -4.06 3.29 15.49
CA LEU A 175 -3.83 1.94 14.96
C LEU A 175 -3.61 0.92 16.09
N ALA A 176 -2.77 1.27 17.07
CA ALA A 176 -2.51 0.39 18.21
C ALA A 176 -3.77 0.13 19.02
N ALA A 177 -4.62 1.14 19.24
CA ALA A 177 -5.85 0.99 20.00
C ALA A 177 -6.93 0.21 19.22
N SER A 178 -7.06 0.45 17.91
CA SER A 178 -8.14 -0.12 17.08
C SER A 178 -7.92 -1.58 16.74
N PHE A 179 -6.65 -2.05 16.63
CA PHE A 179 -6.36 -3.39 16.15
C PHE A 179 -5.80 -4.36 17.22
N THR A 180 -5.58 -3.90 18.46
CA THR A 180 -5.22 -4.79 19.59
C THR A 180 -6.42 -5.69 19.97
N PRO A 181 -6.21 -7.00 20.32
CA PRO A 181 -4.92 -7.67 20.56
C PRO A 181 -4.27 -8.35 19.34
N GLY A 182 -4.95 -8.47 18.20
CA GLY A 182 -4.48 -9.26 17.06
C GLY A 182 -3.29 -8.67 16.30
N TYR A 183 -2.89 -7.42 16.62
CA TYR A 183 -1.86 -6.69 15.88
C TYR A 183 -0.91 -5.96 16.81
N SER A 184 0.30 -5.68 16.32
CA SER A 184 1.25 -4.74 16.92
C SER A 184 1.61 -3.62 15.96
N VAL A 185 1.87 -2.42 16.51
CA VAL A 185 2.17 -1.22 15.72
C VAL A 185 3.47 -0.60 16.18
N HIS A 186 4.42 -0.48 15.24
CA HIS A 186 5.75 0.04 15.53
C HIS A 186 6.13 1.14 14.54
N ARG A 187 6.99 2.06 14.96
CA ARG A 187 7.69 2.96 14.07
C ARG A 187 8.92 2.23 13.54
N ALA A 188 8.89 1.88 12.24
CA ALA A 188 9.97 1.15 11.60
C ALA A 188 11.12 2.08 11.16
N ALA A 189 10.79 3.29 10.66
CA ALA A 189 11.78 4.25 10.20
C ALA A 189 11.30 5.70 10.32
N THR A 190 12.25 6.62 10.22
CA THR A 190 12.00 8.06 10.14
C THR A 190 13.00 8.66 9.14
N GLY A 191 12.54 9.44 8.19
CA GLY A 191 13.38 10.10 7.21
C GLY A 191 12.65 11.22 6.48
N ARG A 192 13.36 12.28 6.08
CA ARG A 192 12.85 13.41 5.29
C ARG A 192 11.53 14.02 5.79
N GLY A 193 11.31 14.04 7.11
CA GLY A 193 10.05 14.54 7.69
C GLY A 193 8.89 13.54 7.70
N PHE A 194 9.12 12.29 7.30
CA PHE A 194 8.15 11.20 7.30
C PHE A 194 8.49 10.13 8.33
N ARG A 195 7.50 9.34 8.71
CA ARG A 195 7.62 8.12 9.50
C ARG A 195 7.03 6.95 8.74
N VAL A 196 7.71 5.81 8.78
CA VAL A 196 7.18 4.54 8.32
C VAL A 196 6.63 3.79 9.53
N LEU A 197 5.33 3.57 9.55
CA LEU A 197 4.64 2.78 10.56
C LEU A 197 4.48 1.35 10.02
N LYS A 198 4.81 0.38 10.86
CA LYS A 198 4.61 -1.04 10.61
C LYS A 198 3.46 -1.53 11.46
N VAL A 199 2.44 -2.12 10.84
CA VAL A 199 1.35 -2.84 11.50
C VAL A 199 1.52 -4.31 11.18
N ARG A 200 1.78 -5.13 12.21
CA ARG A 200 1.96 -6.57 12.05
C ARG A 200 0.74 -7.32 12.56
N ARG A 201 0.13 -8.14 11.72
CA ARG A 201 -0.87 -9.12 12.16
C ARG A 201 -0.16 -10.31 12.80
N HIS A 202 -0.57 -10.69 14.00
CA HIS A 202 -0.07 -11.87 14.70
C HIS A 202 -0.68 -13.14 14.11
N GLY A 203 -0.05 -14.28 14.30
CA GLY A 203 -0.67 -15.58 14.01
C GLY A 203 -1.65 -15.92 15.14
N SER A 204 -2.67 -16.71 14.81
CA SER A 204 -3.52 -17.31 15.84
C SER A 204 -2.65 -18.14 16.80
N PRO A 205 -2.90 -18.09 18.11
CA PRO A 205 -2.20 -18.97 19.03
C PRO A 205 -2.46 -20.41 18.58
N HIS A 206 -1.39 -21.15 18.31
CA HIS A 206 -1.50 -22.60 18.09
C HIS A 206 -2.11 -23.18 19.37
N THR A 207 -3.30 -23.74 19.27
CA THR A 207 -3.80 -24.72 20.22
C THR A 207 -2.94 -25.96 19.97
N ASP A 208 -1.78 -26.03 20.62
CA ASP A 208 -1.11 -27.31 20.80
C ASP A 208 -2.11 -28.18 21.58
N GLU A 209 -2.82 -29.05 20.89
CA GLU A 209 -3.50 -30.18 21.52
C GLU A 209 -2.43 -30.94 22.30
N ILE A 210 -2.40 -30.72 23.61
CA ILE A 210 -1.67 -31.55 24.54
C ILE A 210 -2.34 -32.92 24.45
N SER A 211 -1.81 -33.78 23.58
CA SER A 211 -2.08 -35.23 23.60
C SER A 211 -1.55 -35.73 24.94
N LEU A 212 -2.43 -35.75 25.94
CA LEU A 212 -2.18 -36.45 27.18
C LEU A 212 -1.98 -37.94 26.84
N PRO A 213 -0.85 -38.56 27.22
CA PRO A 213 -0.70 -40.00 27.02
C PRO A 213 -1.73 -40.73 27.90
N LEU A 214 -2.56 -41.55 27.22
CA LEU A 214 -3.44 -42.49 27.89
C LEU A 214 -2.59 -43.35 28.82
N ARG A 215 -2.77 -43.18 30.13
CA ARG A 215 -2.27 -44.11 31.13
C ARG A 215 -3.09 -45.41 30.97
N THR A 216 -2.50 -46.42 30.39
CA THR A 216 -2.97 -47.79 30.47
C THR A 216 -2.73 -48.28 31.89
N ALA A 217 -3.82 -48.69 32.57
CA ALA A 217 -3.79 -49.43 33.81
C ALA A 217 -3.59 -50.94 33.52
#